data_063982da46e78f035bd3b3d5e87a0498
#
_entry.id   063982da46e78f035bd3b3d5e87a0498
#
_cell.length_a   1.000
_cell.length_b   1.000
_cell.length_c   1.000
_cell.angle_alpha   90.00
_cell.angle_beta   90.00
_cell.angle_gamma   90.00
#
_symmetry.space_group_name_H-M   'P 1'
#
loop_
_entity.id
_entity.type
_entity.pdbx_description
1 polymer ?
#
loop_
_entity_poly.entity_id
_entity_poly.type
_entity_poly.pdbx_seq_one_letter_code
_entity_poly.pdbx_strand_id
1 'polypeptide(L)'
;MLTIVSWNIQYGKGVDGLIDLCRIADVVKQDGLPDVLCLQEVSRNDPETANGSDQVIELQKLFPNYEIFYGASHDRSGGKDGGRRQFGNLILTRRSPLQVLHHLLPSPADPKARFMSRQTTEMVFSTGSGALRLMNTHLEFFSEKQQLAQIQRIRELHEEACAQTREAALDFPNTPFARIQRPEKMVICGDFNFVPESPSYQLITSAFSKDVPDLVDAWNVVHPENDRSPTCGIFDHKQWKKGPHCRDYFFLSQNLIPKIHQVSVNTETSASDHQPIRITLEE
;
A
#
# COMPACT_ATOMS: atom_id res chain seq x y z
N MET A 1 -12.88 -3.46 -16.09
CA MET A 1 -11.77 -4.05 -15.30
C MET A 1 -11.08 -2.94 -14.54
N LEU A 2 -10.75 -3.16 -13.26
CA LEU A 2 -9.95 -2.27 -12.42
C LEU A 2 -8.57 -2.91 -12.21
N THR A 3 -7.52 -2.20 -12.56
CA THR A 3 -6.14 -2.66 -12.38
C THR A 3 -5.43 -1.82 -11.32
N ILE A 4 -4.90 -2.48 -10.30
CA ILE A 4 -4.15 -1.87 -9.20
C ILE A 4 -2.73 -2.45 -9.19
N VAL A 5 -1.72 -1.59 -9.09
CA VAL A 5 -0.32 -1.98 -8.89
C VAL A 5 0.13 -1.46 -7.53
N SER A 6 0.85 -2.29 -6.77
CA SER A 6 1.53 -1.89 -5.53
C SER A 6 3.02 -2.19 -5.64
N TRP A 7 3.86 -1.22 -5.23
CA TRP A 7 5.30 -1.35 -5.32
C TRP A 7 6.03 -0.50 -4.26
N ASN A 8 6.84 -1.14 -3.44
CA ASN A 8 7.86 -0.44 -2.66
C ASN A 8 9.01 -0.07 -3.63
N ILE A 9 9.20 1.21 -3.85
CA ILE A 9 10.18 1.73 -4.83
C ILE A 9 11.54 2.09 -4.23
N GLN A 10 11.72 1.90 -2.92
CA GLN A 10 12.96 2.29 -2.22
C GLN A 10 13.43 3.70 -2.63
N TYR A 11 12.54 4.70 -2.56
CA TYR A 11 12.77 6.08 -3.05
C TYR A 11 13.42 6.14 -4.46
N GLY A 12 13.05 5.22 -5.36
CA GLY A 12 13.58 5.11 -6.72
C GLY A 12 14.98 4.51 -6.83
N LYS A 13 15.53 3.99 -5.74
CA LYS A 13 16.85 3.38 -5.70
C LYS A 13 16.80 1.95 -6.22
N GLY A 14 17.50 1.70 -7.31
CA GLY A 14 17.68 0.35 -7.85
C GLY A 14 18.74 -0.46 -7.12
N VAL A 15 18.82 -1.74 -7.47
CA VAL A 15 19.83 -2.66 -6.95
C VAL A 15 21.27 -2.22 -7.29
N ASP A 16 21.44 -1.44 -8.35
CA ASP A 16 22.69 -0.76 -8.74
C ASP A 16 23.07 0.42 -7.82
N GLY A 17 22.17 0.82 -6.92
CA GLY A 17 22.36 1.93 -6.00
C GLY A 17 22.01 3.32 -6.57
N LEU A 18 21.60 3.41 -7.84
CA LEU A 18 21.20 4.66 -8.48
C LEU A 18 19.75 4.99 -8.20
N ILE A 19 19.46 6.26 -7.90
CA ILE A 19 18.10 6.78 -7.72
C ILE A 19 17.58 7.28 -9.06
N ASP A 20 16.53 6.65 -9.60
CA ASP A 20 15.96 6.99 -10.90
C ASP A 20 14.45 6.66 -10.95
N LEU A 21 13.61 7.69 -10.87
CA LEU A 21 12.16 7.56 -10.96
C LEU A 21 11.67 7.33 -12.41
N CYS A 22 12.45 7.69 -13.42
CA CYS A 22 12.10 7.36 -14.81
C CYS A 22 12.07 5.86 -15.00
N ARG A 23 13.06 5.16 -14.46
CA ARG A 23 13.12 3.69 -14.48
C ARG A 23 11.89 3.05 -13.80
N ILE A 24 11.45 3.59 -12.65
CA ILE A 24 10.21 3.16 -11.99
C ILE A 24 9.00 3.36 -12.93
N ALA A 25 8.88 4.53 -13.54
CA ALA A 25 7.79 4.83 -14.46
C ALA A 25 7.81 3.94 -15.71
N ASP A 26 8.98 3.61 -16.25
CA ASP A 26 9.13 2.76 -17.43
C ASP A 26 8.66 1.33 -17.14
N VAL A 27 9.03 0.75 -16.00
CA VAL A 27 8.54 -0.58 -15.57
C VAL A 27 7.02 -0.59 -15.47
N VAL A 28 6.40 0.41 -14.81
CA VAL A 28 4.94 0.50 -14.70
C VAL A 28 4.27 0.63 -16.07
N LYS A 29 4.86 1.38 -17.00
CA LYS A 29 4.31 1.59 -18.35
C LYS A 29 4.43 0.35 -19.23
N GLN A 30 5.52 -0.41 -19.12
CA GLN A 30 5.73 -1.65 -19.88
C GLN A 30 4.66 -2.70 -19.57
N ASP A 31 4.26 -2.84 -18.32
CA ASP A 31 3.21 -3.77 -17.89
C ASP A 31 1.79 -3.24 -18.16
N GLY A 32 1.67 -2.07 -18.78
CA GLY A 32 0.40 -1.35 -18.99
C GLY A 32 0.01 -0.49 -17.79
N LEU A 33 -0.39 0.75 -18.08
CA LEU A 33 -0.75 1.73 -17.06
C LEU A 33 -1.94 1.26 -16.20
N PRO A 34 -1.79 1.13 -14.87
CA PRO A 34 -2.89 0.73 -13.99
C PRO A 34 -3.92 1.84 -13.81
N ASP A 35 -5.11 1.52 -13.32
CA ASP A 35 -6.08 2.54 -12.87
C ASP A 35 -5.59 3.22 -11.59
N VAL A 36 -4.96 2.44 -10.70
CA VAL A 36 -4.39 2.93 -9.44
C VAL A 36 -2.99 2.36 -9.23
N LEU A 37 -2.04 3.23 -8.88
CA LEU A 37 -0.66 2.89 -8.55
C LEU A 37 -0.39 3.28 -7.09
N CYS A 38 -0.09 2.29 -6.26
CA CYS A 38 0.22 2.43 -4.84
C CYS A 38 1.73 2.25 -4.64
N LEU A 39 2.42 3.31 -4.28
CA LEU A 39 3.87 3.31 -4.04
C LEU A 39 4.16 3.44 -2.55
N GLN A 40 5.19 2.73 -2.09
CA GLN A 40 5.75 2.87 -0.76
C GLN A 40 7.18 3.41 -0.86
N GLU A 41 7.67 3.97 0.24
CA GLU A 41 9.00 4.59 0.33
C GLU A 41 9.20 5.77 -0.64
N VAL A 42 8.22 6.66 -0.72
CA VAL A 42 8.34 7.90 -1.49
C VAL A 42 8.88 9.01 -0.58
N SER A 43 9.96 9.66 -1.01
CA SER A 43 10.70 10.67 -0.25
C SER A 43 10.45 12.08 -0.78
N ARG A 44 10.41 13.07 0.12
CA ARG A 44 10.34 14.49 -0.24
C ARG A 44 11.36 15.29 0.53
N ASN A 45 12.18 16.05 -0.20
CA ASN A 45 13.16 17.00 0.32
C ASN A 45 14.14 16.41 1.34
N ASP A 46 14.29 15.10 1.41
CA ASP A 46 15.22 14.44 2.33
C ASP A 46 16.58 14.26 1.65
N PRO A 47 17.65 14.91 2.15
CA PRO A 47 18.98 14.80 1.57
C PRO A 47 19.58 13.40 1.62
N GLU A 48 19.19 12.59 2.61
CA GLU A 48 19.74 11.26 2.86
C GLU A 48 19.14 10.16 1.96
N THR A 49 17.92 10.37 1.46
CA THR A 49 17.23 9.39 0.62
C THR A 49 17.17 9.81 -0.85
N ALA A 50 16.53 10.91 -1.18
CA ALA A 50 16.28 11.31 -2.58
C ALA A 50 17.18 12.46 -3.05
N ASN A 51 18.40 12.62 -2.51
CA ASN A 51 19.29 13.75 -2.79
C ASN A 51 18.59 15.11 -2.59
N GLY A 52 17.60 15.16 -1.70
CA GLY A 52 16.80 16.35 -1.41
C GLY A 52 15.76 16.69 -2.48
N SER A 53 15.47 15.81 -3.42
CA SER A 53 14.39 16.03 -4.40
C SER A 53 13.00 15.84 -3.81
N ASP A 54 11.98 16.41 -4.47
CA ASP A 54 10.57 16.16 -4.18
C ASP A 54 10.02 15.11 -5.14
N GLN A 55 10.09 13.84 -4.74
CA GLN A 55 9.66 12.72 -5.57
C GLN A 55 8.16 12.72 -5.87
N VAL A 56 7.33 13.36 -5.04
CA VAL A 56 5.90 13.50 -5.33
C VAL A 56 5.70 14.36 -6.57
N ILE A 57 6.40 15.50 -6.66
CA ILE A 57 6.35 16.37 -7.85
C ILE A 57 6.95 15.68 -9.08
N GLU A 58 8.04 14.93 -8.91
CA GLU A 58 8.67 14.22 -10.03
C GLU A 58 7.74 13.10 -10.57
N LEU A 59 7.12 12.30 -9.69
CA LEU A 59 6.16 11.28 -10.07
C LEU A 59 4.90 11.89 -10.73
N GLN A 60 4.44 13.07 -10.29
CA GLN A 60 3.34 13.77 -10.95
C GLN A 60 3.66 14.10 -12.41
N LYS A 61 4.91 14.51 -12.69
CA LYS A 61 5.34 14.79 -14.08
C LYS A 61 5.45 13.52 -14.93
N LEU A 62 5.86 12.41 -14.34
CA LEU A 62 5.97 11.12 -15.03
C LEU A 62 4.60 10.46 -15.31
N PHE A 63 3.59 10.80 -14.49
CA PHE A 63 2.20 10.33 -14.60
C PHE A 63 1.20 11.50 -14.63
N PRO A 64 1.23 12.35 -15.69
CA PRO A 64 0.50 13.62 -15.72
C PRO A 64 -1.03 13.47 -15.69
N ASN A 65 -1.56 12.28 -16.06
CA ASN A 65 -2.99 12.00 -16.11
C ASN A 65 -3.51 11.32 -14.82
N TYR A 66 -2.72 11.34 -13.74
CA TYR A 66 -3.10 10.78 -12.45
C TYR A 66 -3.28 11.89 -11.42
N GLU A 67 -4.32 11.77 -10.59
CA GLU A 67 -4.41 12.50 -9.33
C GLU A 67 -3.46 11.86 -8.31
N ILE A 68 -2.85 12.67 -7.45
CA ILE A 68 -1.85 12.22 -6.48
C ILE A 68 -2.29 12.48 -5.05
N PHE A 69 -2.14 11.46 -4.19
CA PHE A 69 -2.45 11.51 -2.76
C PHE A 69 -1.27 10.97 -1.95
N TYR A 70 -0.54 11.88 -1.32
CA TYR A 70 0.64 11.55 -0.53
C TYR A 70 0.31 11.47 0.95
N GLY A 71 0.61 10.33 1.56
CA GLY A 71 0.53 10.10 3.01
C GLY A 71 1.92 10.08 3.64
N ALA A 72 2.33 11.17 4.27
CA ALA A 72 3.57 11.20 5.01
C ALA A 72 3.48 10.35 6.27
N SER A 73 4.32 9.33 6.40
CA SER A 73 4.44 8.55 7.63
C SER A 73 5.30 9.29 8.67
N HIS A 74 6.31 10.04 8.22
CA HIS A 74 6.98 11.02 9.06
C HIS A 74 7.20 12.35 8.33
N ASP A 75 7.28 13.40 9.10
CA ASP A 75 7.50 14.77 8.67
C ASP A 75 8.41 15.47 9.68
N ARG A 76 9.63 15.83 9.27
CA ARG A 76 10.70 16.35 10.13
C ARG A 76 11.29 17.64 9.58
N SER A 77 11.95 18.42 10.45
CA SER A 77 12.81 19.52 10.05
C SER A 77 14.11 19.01 9.39
N GLY A 78 14.87 19.92 8.77
CA GLY A 78 16.19 19.60 8.17
C GLY A 78 16.10 19.00 6.78
N GLY A 79 15.05 19.30 6.04
CA GLY A 79 15.00 19.05 4.60
C GLY A 79 15.90 20.00 3.82
N LYS A 80 15.99 19.80 2.51
CA LYS A 80 16.73 20.65 1.59
C LYS A 80 16.29 22.11 1.75
N ASP A 81 17.24 23.03 1.71
CA ASP A 81 17.02 24.47 1.83
C ASP A 81 16.26 24.89 3.11
N GLY A 82 16.39 24.12 4.20
CA GLY A 82 15.72 24.39 5.48
C GLY A 82 14.25 23.98 5.54
N GLY A 83 13.74 23.33 4.48
CA GLY A 83 12.38 22.84 4.40
C GLY A 83 12.08 21.64 5.30
N ARG A 84 10.89 21.05 5.09
CA ARG A 84 10.48 19.81 5.75
C ARG A 84 10.90 18.61 4.91
N ARG A 85 11.50 17.60 5.54
CA ARG A 85 11.76 16.30 4.92
C ARG A 85 10.67 15.31 5.30
N GLN A 86 10.12 14.63 4.32
CA GLN A 86 9.01 13.72 4.49
C GLN A 86 9.31 12.37 3.84
N PHE A 87 8.73 11.31 4.41
CA PHE A 87 8.80 9.97 3.87
C PHE A 87 7.47 9.26 4.08
N GLY A 88 6.97 8.54 3.09
CA GLY A 88 5.65 7.93 3.20
C GLY A 88 5.22 7.14 1.98
N ASN A 89 3.89 6.97 1.86
CA ASN A 89 3.25 6.24 0.80
C ASN A 89 2.52 7.19 -0.16
N LEU A 90 2.40 6.79 -1.42
CA LEU A 90 1.78 7.58 -2.46
C LEU A 90 0.73 6.73 -3.20
N ILE A 91 -0.44 7.31 -3.44
CA ILE A 91 -1.41 6.76 -4.39
C ILE A 91 -1.50 7.70 -5.58
N LEU A 92 -1.29 7.15 -6.78
CA LEU A 92 -1.61 7.82 -8.04
C LEU A 92 -2.81 7.11 -8.65
N THR A 93 -3.80 7.87 -9.11
CA THR A 93 -5.05 7.29 -9.60
C THR A 93 -5.61 8.05 -10.81
N ARG A 94 -6.19 7.30 -11.76
CA ARG A 94 -7.03 7.82 -12.86
C ARG A 94 -8.52 7.80 -12.49
N ARG A 95 -8.84 7.28 -11.30
CA ARG A 95 -10.21 7.22 -10.76
C ARG A 95 -10.36 8.33 -9.74
N SER A 96 -11.26 9.26 -9.98
CA SER A 96 -11.52 10.33 -9.01
C SER A 96 -12.05 9.77 -7.70
N PRO A 97 -11.37 10.00 -6.56
CA PRO A 97 -11.80 9.48 -5.29
C PRO A 97 -13.01 10.24 -4.75
N LEU A 98 -13.92 9.51 -4.10
CA LEU A 98 -15.01 10.08 -3.32
C LEU A 98 -14.49 10.62 -1.99
N GLN A 99 -13.44 9.99 -1.45
CA GLN A 99 -12.81 10.35 -0.19
C GLN A 99 -11.39 9.81 -0.10
N VAL A 100 -10.52 10.55 0.61
CA VAL A 100 -9.19 10.09 1.02
C VAL A 100 -9.01 10.34 2.51
N LEU A 101 -8.52 9.33 3.25
CA LEU A 101 -8.19 9.40 4.67
C LEU A 101 -6.75 8.95 4.90
N HIS A 102 -6.08 9.55 5.86
CA HIS A 102 -4.76 9.15 6.30
C HIS A 102 -4.82 8.68 7.75
N HIS A 103 -4.43 7.43 8.00
CA HIS A 103 -4.45 6.83 9.33
C HIS A 103 -3.01 6.59 9.79
N LEU A 104 -2.58 7.29 10.85
CA LEU A 104 -1.34 6.93 11.54
C LEU A 104 -1.52 5.59 12.23
N LEU A 105 -0.54 4.71 12.07
CA LEU A 105 -0.56 3.39 12.67
C LEU A 105 0.16 3.39 14.03
N PRO A 106 -0.26 2.54 14.98
CA PRO A 106 0.33 2.48 16.31
C PRO A 106 1.82 2.14 16.27
N SER A 107 2.56 2.73 17.20
CA SER A 107 3.99 2.46 17.39
C SER A 107 4.31 2.30 18.87
N PRO A 108 3.87 1.20 19.52
CA PRO A 108 4.18 0.95 20.92
C PRO A 108 5.69 0.89 21.15
N ALA A 109 6.16 1.44 22.26
CA ALA A 109 7.59 1.53 22.55
C ALA A 109 8.28 0.15 22.47
N ASP A 110 9.35 0.10 21.67
CA ASP A 110 10.25 -1.05 21.56
C ASP A 110 11.70 -0.56 21.54
N PRO A 111 12.38 -0.58 22.69
CA PRO A 111 13.72 0.01 22.81
C PRO A 111 14.81 -0.77 22.06
N LYS A 112 14.50 -1.96 21.54
CA LYS A 112 15.44 -2.81 20.80
C LYS A 112 15.34 -2.63 19.29
N ALA A 113 14.30 -1.93 18.80
CA ALA A 113 14.04 -1.74 17.39
C ALA A 113 14.39 -0.32 16.93
N ARG A 114 14.79 -0.20 15.67
CA ARG A 114 14.81 1.09 14.98
C ARG A 114 13.37 1.58 14.84
N PHE A 115 13.17 2.88 14.82
CA PHE A 115 11.83 3.46 14.76
C PHE A 115 11.61 4.33 13.54
N MET A 116 10.52 4.07 12.84
CA MET A 116 9.92 4.98 11.88
C MET A 116 8.40 4.91 12.01
N SER A 117 7.73 6.06 12.09
CA SER A 117 6.26 6.10 12.09
C SER A 117 5.71 5.46 10.80
N ARG A 118 4.61 4.76 10.93
CA ARG A 118 3.91 4.10 9.81
C ARG A 118 2.50 4.66 9.66
N GLN A 119 1.97 4.58 8.45
CA GLN A 119 0.62 5.04 8.13
C GLN A 119 0.00 4.18 7.03
N THR A 120 -1.31 4.26 6.90
CA THR A 120 -2.03 3.78 5.72
C THR A 120 -2.87 4.91 5.13
N THR A 121 -2.85 5.04 3.80
CA THR A 121 -3.75 5.93 3.06
C THR A 121 -4.93 5.12 2.57
N GLU A 122 -6.12 5.49 3.00
CA GLU A 122 -7.40 4.91 2.57
C GLU A 122 -8.04 5.82 1.52
N MET A 123 -8.45 5.24 0.41
CA MET A 123 -9.15 5.91 -0.68
C MET A 123 -10.46 5.18 -0.97
N VAL A 124 -11.54 5.91 -1.16
CA VAL A 124 -12.83 5.37 -1.61
C VAL A 124 -13.12 5.93 -2.99
N PHE A 125 -13.48 5.06 -3.93
CA PHE A 125 -13.88 5.45 -5.30
C PHE A 125 -15.01 4.56 -5.83
N SER A 126 -15.71 5.05 -6.85
CA SER A 126 -16.80 4.31 -7.50
C SER A 126 -16.24 3.28 -8.48
N THR A 127 -16.87 2.10 -8.50
CA THR A 127 -16.71 1.07 -9.52
C THR A 127 -18.05 0.73 -10.16
N GLY A 128 -18.06 -0.04 -11.24
CA GLY A 128 -19.30 -0.53 -11.85
C GLY A 128 -20.18 -1.36 -10.90
N SER A 129 -19.58 -1.98 -9.86
CA SER A 129 -20.27 -2.80 -8.85
C SER A 129 -20.48 -2.08 -7.50
N GLY A 130 -20.39 -0.75 -7.47
CA GLY A 130 -20.54 0.09 -6.28
C GLY A 130 -19.21 0.66 -5.78
N ALA A 131 -19.22 1.28 -4.60
CA ALA A 131 -18.02 1.88 -4.05
C ALA A 131 -17.03 0.79 -3.56
N LEU A 132 -15.74 1.08 -3.73
CA LEU A 132 -14.61 0.25 -3.27
C LEU A 132 -13.68 1.09 -2.41
N ARG A 133 -13.18 0.51 -1.33
CA ARG A 133 -12.18 1.09 -0.46
C ARG A 133 -10.82 0.45 -0.74
N LEU A 134 -9.83 1.27 -1.02
CA LEU A 134 -8.43 0.87 -1.23
C LEU A 134 -7.57 1.43 -0.10
N MET A 135 -6.69 0.60 0.46
CA MET A 135 -5.70 1.03 1.44
C MET A 135 -4.29 0.73 0.93
N ASN A 136 -3.40 1.74 0.99
CA ASN A 136 -1.98 1.60 0.68
C ASN A 136 -1.18 1.74 1.97
N THR A 137 -0.39 0.71 2.34
CA THR A 137 0.36 0.67 3.59
C THR A 137 1.81 0.25 3.40
N HIS A 138 2.65 0.59 4.39
CA HIS A 138 3.99 0.05 4.59
C HIS A 138 4.20 -0.18 6.08
N LEU A 139 4.25 -1.46 6.50
CA LEU A 139 4.29 -1.82 7.91
C LEU A 139 5.72 -1.85 8.47
N GLU A 140 5.83 -1.98 9.79
CA GLU A 140 7.09 -2.02 10.51
C GLU A 140 7.88 -3.30 10.18
N PHE A 141 9.21 -3.14 10.04
CA PHE A 141 10.14 -4.21 9.70
C PHE A 141 10.91 -4.77 10.91
N PHE A 142 11.33 -3.88 11.84
CA PHE A 142 12.27 -4.22 12.90
C PHE A 142 11.62 -4.67 14.19
N SER A 143 10.32 -4.40 14.39
CA SER A 143 9.58 -4.70 15.62
C SER A 143 8.31 -5.47 15.32
N GLU A 144 8.31 -6.78 15.62
CA GLU A 144 7.09 -7.61 15.52
C GLU A 144 5.96 -7.05 16.41
N LYS A 145 6.32 -6.51 17.61
CA LYS A 145 5.35 -5.88 18.51
C LYS A 145 4.62 -4.70 17.84
N GLN A 146 5.36 -3.83 17.14
CA GLN A 146 4.77 -2.70 16.42
C GLN A 146 4.01 -3.18 15.19
N GLN A 147 4.53 -4.14 14.45
CA GLN A 147 3.88 -4.72 13.28
C GLN A 147 2.52 -5.34 13.62
N LEU A 148 2.44 -6.15 14.69
CA LEU A 148 1.19 -6.73 15.17
C LEU A 148 0.18 -5.66 15.60
N ALA A 149 0.62 -4.61 16.29
CA ALA A 149 -0.25 -3.49 16.67
C ALA A 149 -0.78 -2.73 15.43
N GLN A 150 0.03 -2.57 14.40
CA GLN A 150 -0.36 -1.94 13.15
C GLN A 150 -1.40 -2.77 12.38
N ILE A 151 -1.22 -4.09 12.33
CA ILE A 151 -2.19 -5.00 11.72
C ILE A 151 -3.50 -4.98 12.49
N GLN A 152 -3.45 -5.02 13.82
CA GLN A 152 -4.64 -4.92 14.65
C GLN A 152 -5.41 -3.63 14.35
N ARG A 153 -4.71 -2.49 14.21
CA ARG A 153 -5.35 -1.22 13.83
C ARG A 153 -5.97 -1.25 12.43
N ILE A 154 -5.34 -1.89 11.47
CA ILE A 154 -5.91 -2.07 10.12
C ILE A 154 -7.20 -2.90 10.19
N ARG A 155 -7.22 -3.95 11.00
CA ARG A 155 -8.43 -4.77 11.22
C ARG A 155 -9.55 -3.94 11.85
N GLU A 156 -9.25 -3.14 12.88
CA GLU A 156 -10.20 -2.22 13.50
C GLU A 156 -10.77 -1.21 12.51
N LEU A 157 -9.93 -0.63 11.62
CA LEU A 157 -10.38 0.28 10.57
C LEU A 157 -11.36 -0.41 9.59
N HIS A 158 -11.19 -1.71 9.35
CA HIS A 158 -12.12 -2.48 8.54
C HIS A 158 -13.45 -2.71 9.29
N GLU A 159 -13.41 -3.09 10.56
CA GLU A 159 -14.59 -3.24 11.42
C GLU A 159 -15.37 -1.93 11.55
N GLU A 160 -14.66 -0.81 11.77
CA GLU A 160 -15.25 0.54 11.82
C GLU A 160 -16.01 0.88 10.52
N ALA A 161 -15.41 0.62 9.36
CA ALA A 161 -16.04 0.89 8.06
C ALA A 161 -17.29 0.03 7.85
N CYS A 162 -17.22 -1.26 8.20
CA CYS A 162 -18.36 -2.17 8.12
C CYS A 162 -19.50 -1.72 9.06
N ALA A 163 -19.17 -1.31 10.29
CA ALA A 163 -20.15 -0.78 11.23
C ALA A 163 -20.80 0.51 10.71
N GLN A 164 -20.01 1.45 10.16
CA GLN A 164 -20.52 2.69 9.56
C GLN A 164 -21.39 2.47 8.32
N THR A 165 -21.19 1.36 7.61
CA THR A 165 -22.05 0.97 6.49
C THR A 165 -23.42 0.51 6.98
N ARG A 166 -23.46 -0.27 8.05
CA ARG A 166 -24.69 -0.81 8.65
C ARG A 166 -25.48 0.24 9.46
N GLU A 167 -24.75 1.01 10.26
CA GLU A 167 -25.31 2.04 11.17
C GLU A 167 -24.89 3.42 10.67
N ALA A 168 -25.50 3.83 9.57
CA ALA A 168 -25.15 5.08 8.93
C ALA A 168 -25.50 6.29 9.80
N ALA A 169 -24.52 7.18 10.00
CA ALA A 169 -24.75 8.46 10.66
C ALA A 169 -25.75 9.35 9.90
N LEU A 170 -26.29 10.36 10.57
CA LEU A 170 -27.11 11.39 9.94
C LEU A 170 -26.30 12.07 8.82
N ASP A 171 -26.97 12.37 7.71
CA ASP A 171 -26.34 13.03 6.56
C ASP A 171 -26.71 14.50 6.52
N PHE A 172 -25.73 15.37 6.39
CA PHE A 172 -25.87 16.80 6.19
C PHE A 172 -25.17 17.22 4.89
N PRO A 173 -25.80 16.97 3.72
CA PRO A 173 -25.19 17.20 2.42
C PRO A 173 -24.67 18.64 2.26
N ASN A 174 -23.59 18.82 1.49
CA ASN A 174 -22.94 20.10 1.23
C ASN A 174 -22.34 20.81 2.46
N THR A 175 -22.10 20.07 3.53
CA THR A 175 -21.42 20.57 4.74
C THR A 175 -20.23 19.66 5.09
N PRO A 176 -19.33 20.07 6.00
CA PRO A 176 -18.29 19.18 6.52
C PRO A 176 -18.82 17.92 7.24
N PHE A 177 -20.12 17.87 7.53
CA PHE A 177 -20.82 16.75 8.16
C PHE A 177 -21.56 15.88 7.14
N ALA A 178 -21.32 16.07 5.84
CA ALA A 178 -21.83 15.18 4.82
C ALA A 178 -21.33 13.77 5.07
N ARG A 179 -22.23 12.79 4.96
CA ARG A 179 -21.90 11.39 5.20
C ARG A 179 -20.93 10.88 4.16
N ILE A 180 -19.84 10.29 4.61
CA ILE A 180 -18.83 9.70 3.78
C ILE A 180 -19.06 8.18 3.74
N GLN A 181 -19.12 7.62 2.54
CA GLN A 181 -19.23 6.19 2.37
C GLN A 181 -17.86 5.53 2.63
N ARG A 182 -17.83 4.54 3.52
CA ARG A 182 -16.68 3.66 3.73
C ARG A 182 -17.15 2.22 3.51
N PRO A 183 -17.21 1.72 2.26
CA PRO A 183 -17.82 0.43 1.95
C PRO A 183 -17.08 -0.76 2.60
N GLU A 184 -17.80 -1.87 2.82
CA GLU A 184 -17.23 -3.13 3.30
C GLU A 184 -16.26 -3.74 2.30
N LYS A 185 -16.51 -3.53 0.98
CA LYS A 185 -15.60 -3.97 -0.08
C LYS A 185 -14.27 -3.23 0.07
N MET A 186 -13.21 -3.99 0.37
CA MET A 186 -11.89 -3.43 0.63
C MET A 186 -10.81 -4.22 -0.10
N VAL A 187 -9.84 -3.48 -0.65
CA VAL A 187 -8.52 -3.96 -1.06
C VAL A 187 -7.49 -3.25 -0.20
N ILE A 188 -6.57 -3.98 0.41
CA ILE A 188 -5.38 -3.39 1.03
C ILE A 188 -4.14 -3.97 0.37
N CYS A 189 -3.18 -3.11 0.03
CA CYS A 189 -1.91 -3.49 -0.58
C CYS A 189 -0.74 -2.73 0.02
N GLY A 190 0.45 -3.22 -0.24
CA GLY A 190 1.69 -2.58 0.17
C GLY A 190 2.76 -3.57 0.58
N ASP A 191 3.82 -3.01 1.16
CA ASP A 191 4.87 -3.76 1.83
C ASP A 191 4.47 -4.01 3.29
N PHE A 192 4.08 -5.24 3.58
CA PHE A 192 3.68 -5.66 4.93
C PHE A 192 4.85 -6.09 5.80
N ASN A 193 6.04 -6.23 5.22
CA ASN A 193 7.27 -6.58 5.94
C ASN A 193 7.22 -7.90 6.73
N PHE A 194 6.33 -8.82 6.38
CA PHE A 194 6.24 -10.16 6.94
C PHE A 194 6.23 -11.24 5.84
N VAL A 195 6.44 -12.49 6.24
CA VAL A 195 6.34 -13.67 5.38
C VAL A 195 5.05 -14.45 5.68
N PRO A 196 4.57 -15.31 4.76
CA PRO A 196 3.28 -16.01 4.92
C PRO A 196 3.11 -16.81 6.21
N GLU A 197 4.20 -17.35 6.79
CA GLU A 197 4.15 -18.19 7.99
C GLU A 197 4.20 -17.39 9.31
N SER A 198 4.29 -16.06 9.23
CA SER A 198 4.48 -15.21 10.40
C SER A 198 3.20 -15.04 11.24
N PRO A 199 3.34 -14.72 12.55
CA PRO A 199 2.18 -14.35 13.38
C PRO A 199 1.39 -13.16 12.80
N SER A 200 2.06 -12.24 12.14
CA SER A 200 1.48 -11.08 11.48
C SER A 200 0.55 -11.48 10.31
N TYR A 201 0.98 -12.44 9.48
CA TYR A 201 0.14 -12.98 8.41
C TYR A 201 -1.08 -13.72 8.98
N GLN A 202 -0.88 -14.52 10.02
CA GLN A 202 -1.99 -15.21 10.69
C GLN A 202 -3.00 -14.24 11.30
N LEU A 203 -2.54 -13.12 11.87
CA LEU A 203 -3.42 -12.11 12.45
C LEU A 203 -4.25 -11.40 11.37
N ILE A 204 -3.66 -10.95 10.26
CA ILE A 204 -4.41 -10.22 9.24
C ILE A 204 -5.46 -11.10 8.55
N THR A 205 -5.18 -12.40 8.40
CA THR A 205 -6.08 -13.38 7.77
C THR A 205 -7.00 -14.09 8.77
N SER A 206 -6.89 -13.80 10.08
CA SER A 206 -7.78 -14.39 11.07
C SER A 206 -9.22 -13.90 10.90
N ALA A 207 -10.18 -14.77 11.19
CA ALA A 207 -11.60 -14.48 11.06
C ALA A 207 -12.00 -13.21 11.83
N PHE A 208 -12.93 -12.47 11.27
CA PHE A 208 -13.63 -11.37 11.92
C PHE A 208 -14.91 -11.85 12.60
N SER A 209 -15.63 -10.94 13.22
CA SER A 209 -16.99 -11.20 13.68
C SER A 209 -17.90 -11.52 12.48
N LYS A 210 -19.02 -12.21 12.71
CA LYS A 210 -19.94 -12.69 11.67
C LYS A 210 -20.39 -11.62 10.66
N ASP A 211 -20.40 -10.36 11.07
CA ASP A 211 -20.93 -9.26 10.27
C ASP A 211 -19.84 -8.46 9.53
N VAL A 212 -18.59 -8.91 9.59
CA VAL A 212 -17.44 -8.27 8.94
C VAL A 212 -16.81 -9.27 7.98
N PRO A 213 -16.71 -8.97 6.68
CA PRO A 213 -16.05 -9.86 5.72
C PRO A 213 -14.59 -10.11 6.09
N ASP A 214 -14.17 -11.37 6.11
CA ASP A 214 -12.78 -11.74 6.35
C ASP A 214 -11.86 -11.17 5.26
N LEU A 215 -10.59 -10.96 5.60
CA LEU A 215 -9.56 -10.57 4.65
C LEU A 215 -8.87 -11.82 4.12
N VAL A 216 -8.84 -11.97 2.82
CA VAL A 216 -8.21 -13.08 2.11
C VAL A 216 -7.00 -12.60 1.32
N ASP A 217 -5.97 -13.41 1.26
CA ASP A 217 -4.81 -13.17 0.42
C ASP A 217 -5.16 -13.48 -1.05
N ALA A 218 -5.10 -12.47 -1.90
CA ALA A 218 -5.46 -12.60 -3.32
C ALA A 218 -4.60 -13.61 -4.07
N TRP A 219 -3.30 -13.74 -3.73
CA TRP A 219 -2.44 -14.73 -4.34
C TRP A 219 -2.95 -16.15 -4.11
N ASN A 220 -3.28 -16.48 -2.86
CA ASN A 220 -3.75 -17.82 -2.51
C ASN A 220 -5.11 -18.15 -3.13
N VAL A 221 -5.94 -17.15 -3.39
CA VAL A 221 -7.22 -17.33 -4.08
C VAL A 221 -7.02 -17.70 -5.56
N VAL A 222 -6.07 -17.02 -6.23
CA VAL A 222 -5.86 -17.19 -7.68
C VAL A 222 -4.90 -18.36 -7.98
N HIS A 223 -3.93 -18.61 -7.08
CA HIS A 223 -2.86 -19.59 -7.26
C HIS A 223 -2.78 -20.59 -6.10
N PRO A 224 -3.88 -21.33 -5.78
CA PRO A 224 -3.93 -22.21 -4.60
C PRO A 224 -2.91 -23.35 -4.62
N GLU A 225 -2.51 -23.81 -5.80
CA GLU A 225 -1.59 -24.94 -5.98
C GLU A 225 -0.15 -24.49 -6.33
N ASN A 226 0.09 -23.19 -6.45
CA ASN A 226 1.38 -22.65 -6.88
C ASN A 226 2.17 -22.05 -5.72
N ASP A 227 3.47 -22.24 -5.77
CA ASP A 227 4.38 -21.52 -4.89
C ASP A 227 4.21 -20.01 -5.06
N ARG A 228 4.30 -19.29 -3.96
CA ARG A 228 4.19 -17.84 -3.98
C ARG A 228 5.38 -17.21 -4.70
N SER A 229 5.10 -16.38 -5.69
CA SER A 229 6.15 -15.58 -6.32
C SER A 229 6.81 -14.64 -5.32
N PRO A 230 8.14 -14.58 -5.30
CA PRO A 230 8.87 -13.66 -4.43
C PRO A 230 8.65 -12.20 -4.87
N THR A 231 8.59 -11.31 -3.89
CA THR A 231 8.47 -9.87 -4.13
C THR A 231 9.68 -9.07 -3.67
N CYS A 232 10.69 -9.71 -3.07
CA CYS A 232 11.98 -9.13 -2.75
C CYS A 232 13.08 -10.21 -2.71
N GLY A 233 14.35 -9.78 -2.69
CA GLY A 233 15.50 -10.67 -2.61
C GLY A 233 15.86 -11.41 -3.92
N ILE A 234 15.25 -11.06 -5.04
CA ILE A 234 15.57 -11.68 -6.36
C ILE A 234 16.92 -11.18 -6.86
N PHE A 235 17.16 -9.89 -6.79
CA PHE A 235 18.38 -9.24 -7.31
C PHE A 235 19.28 -8.68 -6.21
N ASP A 236 18.71 -8.15 -5.12
CA ASP A 236 19.48 -7.58 -4.01
C ASP A 236 19.85 -8.63 -2.96
N HIS A 237 20.92 -9.38 -3.24
CA HIS A 237 21.47 -10.36 -2.30
C HIS A 237 22.27 -9.74 -1.13
N LYS A 238 22.57 -8.43 -1.19
CA LYS A 238 23.28 -7.73 -0.10
C LYS A 238 22.34 -7.45 1.07
N GLN A 239 21.16 -6.94 0.78
CA GLN A 239 20.13 -6.66 1.77
C GLN A 239 19.41 -7.97 2.18
N TRP A 240 19.07 -8.81 1.22
CA TRP A 240 18.24 -9.99 1.38
C TRP A 240 19.08 -11.30 1.34
N LYS A 241 19.90 -11.50 2.37
CA LYS A 241 20.83 -12.64 2.46
C LYS A 241 20.15 -14.01 2.44
N LYS A 242 18.85 -14.10 2.75
CA LYS A 242 18.08 -15.36 2.74
C LYS A 242 17.54 -15.70 1.34
N GLY A 243 17.78 -14.84 0.35
CA GLY A 243 17.29 -15.02 -1.01
C GLY A 243 15.85 -14.58 -1.23
N PRO A 244 15.25 -14.97 -2.37
CA PRO A 244 13.92 -14.55 -2.76
C PRO A 244 12.82 -14.96 -1.77
N HIS A 245 11.93 -14.04 -1.42
CA HIS A 245 10.78 -14.28 -0.54
C HIS A 245 9.68 -13.22 -0.78
N CYS A 246 8.50 -13.40 -0.16
CA CYS A 246 7.37 -12.48 -0.31
C CYS A 246 7.23 -11.59 0.92
N ARG A 247 6.98 -10.27 0.70
CA ARG A 247 6.66 -9.27 1.72
C ARG A 247 5.54 -8.33 1.28
N ASP A 248 5.20 -8.34 0.00
CA ASP A 248 4.20 -7.46 -0.60
C ASP A 248 2.95 -8.28 -0.92
N TYR A 249 1.79 -7.72 -0.59
CA TYR A 249 0.53 -8.46 -0.66
C TYR A 249 -0.61 -7.59 -1.19
N PHE A 250 -1.63 -8.28 -1.73
CA PHE A 250 -3.00 -7.81 -1.82
C PHE A 250 -3.87 -8.67 -0.89
N PHE A 251 -4.44 -8.05 0.15
CA PHE A 251 -5.53 -8.65 0.90
C PHE A 251 -6.84 -7.99 0.51
N LEU A 252 -7.89 -8.80 0.34
CA LEU A 252 -9.21 -8.32 -0.05
C LEU A 252 -10.27 -8.82 0.94
N SER A 253 -11.32 -8.02 1.14
CA SER A 253 -12.51 -8.54 1.80
C SER A 253 -13.10 -9.69 0.98
N GLN A 254 -13.49 -10.79 1.64
CA GLN A 254 -13.91 -12.05 0.98
C GLN A 254 -15.05 -11.88 -0.03
N ASN A 255 -15.88 -10.85 0.12
CA ASN A 255 -16.95 -10.52 -0.83
C ASN A 255 -16.44 -10.02 -2.20
N LEU A 256 -15.13 -9.78 -2.34
CA LEU A 256 -14.46 -9.47 -3.60
C LEU A 256 -13.86 -10.69 -4.31
N ILE A 257 -13.83 -11.87 -3.67
CA ILE A 257 -13.25 -13.10 -4.28
C ILE A 257 -13.80 -13.36 -5.69
N PRO A 258 -15.14 -13.30 -5.95
CA PRO A 258 -15.67 -13.55 -7.29
C PRO A 258 -15.26 -12.51 -8.35
N LYS A 259 -14.68 -11.40 -7.92
CA LYS A 259 -14.23 -10.30 -8.78
C LYS A 259 -12.74 -10.36 -9.13
N ILE A 260 -11.96 -11.23 -8.50
CA ILE A 260 -10.54 -11.36 -8.78
C ILE A 260 -10.36 -12.04 -10.13
N HIS A 261 -9.80 -11.31 -11.10
CA HIS A 261 -9.48 -11.86 -12.41
C HIS A 261 -8.04 -12.38 -12.48
N GLN A 262 -7.08 -11.63 -11.95
CA GLN A 262 -5.66 -11.98 -12.01
C GLN A 262 -4.89 -11.34 -10.86
N VAL A 263 -3.87 -12.07 -10.38
CA VAL A 263 -2.80 -11.54 -9.51
C VAL A 263 -1.46 -11.96 -10.09
N SER A 264 -0.51 -11.05 -10.17
CA SER A 264 0.83 -11.31 -10.71
C SER A 264 1.91 -10.50 -10.02
N VAL A 265 3.14 -10.95 -10.14
CA VAL A 265 4.37 -10.27 -9.70
C VAL A 265 5.28 -10.11 -10.92
N ASN A 266 5.80 -8.91 -11.16
CA ASN A 266 6.85 -8.72 -12.16
C ASN A 266 8.20 -9.02 -11.52
N THR A 267 8.74 -10.20 -11.78
CA THR A 267 10.01 -10.69 -11.22
C THR A 267 11.24 -10.29 -12.03
N GLU A 268 11.08 -9.52 -13.11
CA GLU A 268 12.16 -9.24 -14.07
C GLU A 268 12.89 -7.91 -13.79
N THR A 269 12.34 -7.06 -12.91
CA THR A 269 12.92 -5.73 -12.68
C THR A 269 13.88 -5.69 -11.50
N SER A 270 15.00 -4.97 -11.69
CA SER A 270 15.96 -4.60 -10.63
C SER A 270 15.87 -3.11 -10.25
N ALA A 271 14.79 -2.44 -10.66
CA ALA A 271 14.59 -1.00 -10.43
C ALA A 271 14.34 -0.63 -8.97
N SER A 272 14.01 -1.60 -8.13
CA SER A 272 13.93 -1.52 -6.66
C SER A 272 14.44 -2.84 -6.08
N ASP A 273 14.66 -2.91 -4.77
CA ASP A 273 14.89 -4.16 -4.03
C ASP A 273 13.62 -4.99 -3.83
N HIS A 274 12.45 -4.40 -4.12
CA HIS A 274 11.15 -5.06 -4.21
C HIS A 274 10.64 -5.15 -5.65
N GLN A 275 9.70 -6.07 -5.87
CA GLN A 275 9.04 -6.33 -7.14
C GLN A 275 7.62 -5.75 -7.13
N PRO A 276 7.16 -5.13 -8.24
CA PRO A 276 5.78 -4.67 -8.32
C PRO A 276 4.82 -5.86 -8.37
N ILE A 277 3.75 -5.76 -7.58
CA ILE A 277 2.63 -6.69 -7.61
C ILE A 277 1.42 -6.03 -8.26
N ARG A 278 0.65 -6.82 -9.01
CA ARG A 278 -0.51 -6.35 -9.78
C ARG A 278 -1.73 -7.21 -9.49
N ILE A 279 -2.88 -6.56 -9.32
CA ILE A 279 -4.18 -7.23 -9.30
C ILE A 279 -5.11 -6.61 -10.33
N THR A 280 -5.94 -7.45 -10.96
CA THR A 280 -7.03 -7.02 -11.83
C THR A 280 -8.34 -7.56 -11.29
N LEU A 281 -9.32 -6.67 -11.13
CA LEU A 281 -10.66 -6.98 -10.62
C LEU A 281 -11.72 -6.70 -11.68
N GLU A 282 -12.75 -7.52 -11.74
CA GLU A 282 -13.98 -7.21 -12.49
C GLU A 282 -14.78 -6.13 -11.74
N GLU A 283 -15.28 -5.13 -12.49
CA GLU A 283 -16.13 -4.07 -11.96
C GLU A 283 -17.62 -4.41 -12.02
#